data_5922280f5e8df0067236f1a0a5a912e5
#
_entry.id   5922280f5e8df0067236f1a0a5a912e5
#
_cell.length_a   1.000
_cell.length_b   1.000
_cell.length_c   1.000
_cell.angle_alpha   90.00
_cell.angle_beta   90.00
_cell.angle_gamma   90.00
#
_symmetry.space_group_name_H-M   'P 1'
#
loop_
_entity.id
_entity.type
_entity.pdbx_description
1 polymer ?
#
loop_
_entity_poly.entity_id
_entity_poly.type
_entity_poly.pdbx_seq_one_letter_code
_entity_poly.pdbx_strand_id
1 'polypeptide(L)'
;MRRWKLKNTIAIFCETRAEWMITAQSCFRRNFPLVTFYATLGEDAVAFGLNECGVTHLVTSAELLETKLKVRSVLPQIPNLKHIIYVDNKSISTAGYPETIQIHSMQSVKELGAKPENCKPIPSDLAVIMYTSGSTGRPKGVVIVHSNLIAGMTGQCERIPGLGPKDTYIAYLPLAHVLELTAEISCVTYGCRIGYSSPQTLSDQSTKIKKGSKGDCTVLKPTLMAAVPEIMDRINKNVMSKVQEMNCVQRTLFNLAYNYKLEQIKKGYDAPLCNILFKKVRALLGGNVRMMLSGGAPLSSATQRFMNICFCCPVGQGYGLTETCGAGTITEVADYSTGRVGAPLICCEFKLRDWAEGGYTKQDKPHPRGEILIGGPNVTKGYYKTDFSKNNDFFVDENGQQWFCTGDVGEVHPDGCLQIVDRKKDLVKLQAGEYVSLGKVESALKNCSLIDNICAYANSDQNYVISFVVPNQKQLTAMANQKGIVGTWEEICNHPIMEMEVLKEIKNVAKTIKLQRFEIPVKVHLSPEPWTPETGLVTDAFKLKRKELKNHYLHDIERMYGRK
;
A
#
# COMPACT_ATOMS: atom_id res chain seq x y z
N MET A 1 2.58 31.72 12.60
CA MET A 1 2.93 30.79 11.50
C MET A 1 4.36 31.04 11.05
N ARG A 2 5.32 30.17 11.36
CA ARG A 2 6.62 30.18 10.69
C ARG A 2 6.40 29.73 9.24
N ARG A 3 6.45 30.65 8.29
CA ARG A 3 6.55 30.29 6.85
C ARG A 3 7.88 29.54 6.69
N TRP A 4 7.80 28.25 6.34
CA TRP A 4 8.97 27.47 5.93
C TRP A 4 9.59 28.18 4.73
N LYS A 5 10.72 28.87 4.90
CA LYS A 5 11.52 29.37 3.78
C LYS A 5 12.27 28.15 3.23
N LEU A 6 11.73 27.54 2.19
CA LEU A 6 12.39 26.47 1.47
C LEU A 6 13.62 27.06 0.77
N LYS A 7 14.78 26.89 1.38
CA LYS A 7 16.06 27.10 0.71
C LYS A 7 16.54 25.75 0.18
N ASN A 8 16.82 25.66 -1.12
CA ASN A 8 17.40 24.48 -1.77
C ASN A 8 16.60 23.18 -1.56
N THR A 9 15.33 23.18 -1.95
CA THR A 9 14.50 21.98 -1.93
C THR A 9 14.96 21.00 -2.99
N ILE A 10 15.19 19.74 -2.61
CA ILE A 10 15.57 18.66 -3.50
C ILE A 10 14.37 17.72 -3.66
N ALA A 11 14.04 17.39 -4.90
CA ALA A 11 13.01 16.38 -5.17
C ALA A 11 13.63 15.05 -5.60
N ILE A 12 12.97 13.95 -5.23
CA ILE A 12 13.26 12.63 -5.78
C ILE A 12 12.02 12.12 -6.51
N PHE A 13 12.20 11.80 -7.78
CA PHE A 13 11.24 11.15 -8.66
C PHE A 13 11.93 9.94 -9.27
N CYS A 14 11.96 8.84 -8.54
CA CYS A 14 12.74 7.65 -8.88
C CYS A 14 12.12 6.39 -8.27
N GLU A 15 12.37 5.26 -8.87
CA GLU A 15 12.03 3.94 -8.33
C GLU A 15 12.81 3.66 -7.03
N THR A 16 12.32 2.69 -6.24
CA THR A 16 13.00 2.24 -5.00
C THR A 16 14.35 1.64 -5.32
N ARG A 17 15.43 2.25 -4.79
CA ARG A 17 16.81 1.86 -5.03
C ARG A 17 17.77 2.52 -4.02
N ALA A 18 19.00 2.02 -3.95
CA ALA A 18 20.00 2.51 -2.99
C ALA A 18 20.28 4.01 -3.14
N GLU A 19 20.35 4.51 -4.37
CA GLU A 19 20.63 5.92 -4.65
C GLU A 19 19.53 6.85 -4.13
N TRP A 20 18.29 6.38 -4.09
CA TRP A 20 17.17 7.09 -3.48
C TRP A 20 17.44 7.32 -2.00
N MET A 21 17.74 6.24 -1.25
CA MET A 21 18.03 6.33 0.20
C MET A 21 19.31 7.11 0.49
N ILE A 22 20.37 6.94 -0.30
CA ILE A 22 21.60 7.73 -0.19
C ILE A 22 21.32 9.22 -0.34
N THR A 23 20.49 9.60 -1.34
CA THR A 23 20.07 10.99 -1.54
C THR A 23 19.27 11.50 -0.35
N ALA A 24 18.31 10.74 0.15
CA ALA A 24 17.49 11.12 1.31
C ALA A 24 18.37 11.37 2.54
N GLN A 25 19.28 10.44 2.87
CA GLN A 25 20.21 10.59 4.00
C GLN A 25 21.14 11.79 3.83
N SER A 26 21.57 12.07 2.60
CA SER A 26 22.37 13.26 2.29
C SER A 26 21.58 14.55 2.52
N CYS A 27 20.31 14.59 2.12
CA CYS A 27 19.40 15.70 2.37
C CYS A 27 19.18 15.91 3.88
N PHE A 28 18.89 14.85 4.62
CA PHE A 28 18.69 14.92 6.07
C PHE A 28 19.94 15.44 6.80
N ARG A 29 21.12 14.92 6.45
CA ARG A 29 22.39 15.36 7.04
C ARG A 29 22.70 16.83 6.79
N ARG A 30 22.26 17.37 5.66
CA ARG A 30 22.51 18.75 5.22
C ARG A 30 21.36 19.70 5.50
N ASN A 31 20.30 19.22 6.14
CA ASN A 31 19.08 19.98 6.41
C ASN A 31 18.44 20.56 5.14
N PHE A 32 18.48 19.78 4.04
CA PHE A 32 17.76 20.09 2.82
C PHE A 32 16.37 19.44 2.85
N PRO A 33 15.28 20.21 2.73
CA PRO A 33 13.95 19.63 2.62
C PRO A 33 13.85 18.72 1.40
N LEU A 34 13.40 17.49 1.62
CA LEU A 34 13.18 16.49 0.58
C LEU A 34 11.73 16.53 0.11
N VAL A 35 11.49 16.48 -1.19
CA VAL A 35 10.16 16.29 -1.79
C VAL A 35 10.14 14.96 -2.51
N THR A 36 9.12 14.13 -2.25
CA THR A 36 9.07 12.78 -2.81
C THR A 36 7.86 12.59 -3.71
N PHE A 37 8.09 11.96 -4.86
CA PHE A 37 7.08 11.60 -5.83
C PHE A 37 7.16 10.12 -6.18
N TYR A 38 6.00 9.48 -6.34
CA TYR A 38 5.94 8.12 -6.88
C TYR A 38 6.40 8.07 -8.33
N ALA A 39 7.21 7.09 -8.68
CA ALA A 39 7.72 6.89 -10.04
C ALA A 39 6.63 6.75 -11.12
N THR A 40 5.43 6.33 -10.73
CA THR A 40 4.28 6.17 -11.62
C THR A 40 3.39 7.41 -11.72
N LEU A 41 3.72 8.47 -10.97
CA LEU A 41 2.90 9.69 -10.97
C LEU A 41 2.85 10.31 -12.38
N GLY A 42 1.67 10.79 -12.77
CA GLY A 42 1.46 11.43 -14.07
C GLY A 42 2.19 12.77 -14.20
N GLU A 43 2.46 13.18 -15.43
CA GLU A 43 3.24 14.36 -15.79
C GLU A 43 2.72 15.64 -15.11
N ASP A 44 1.41 15.90 -15.18
CA ASP A 44 0.79 17.11 -14.58
C ASP A 44 0.91 17.15 -13.06
N ALA A 45 0.81 15.99 -12.41
CA ALA A 45 0.93 15.91 -10.96
C ALA A 45 2.37 16.11 -10.49
N VAL A 46 3.35 15.63 -11.26
CA VAL A 46 4.78 15.87 -11.02
C VAL A 46 5.10 17.37 -11.22
N ALA A 47 4.66 17.96 -12.34
CA ALA A 47 4.85 19.37 -12.61
C ALA A 47 4.22 20.25 -11.52
N PHE A 48 3.00 19.92 -11.09
CA PHE A 48 2.31 20.60 -9.99
C PHE A 48 3.14 20.59 -8.70
N GLY A 49 3.57 19.41 -8.25
CA GLY A 49 4.28 19.27 -6.97
C GLY A 49 5.67 19.92 -6.99
N LEU A 50 6.40 19.83 -8.11
CA LEU A 50 7.70 20.49 -8.29
C LEU A 50 7.56 22.01 -8.22
N ASN A 51 6.54 22.58 -8.88
CA ASN A 51 6.26 24.01 -8.85
C ASN A 51 5.76 24.48 -7.48
N GLU A 52 4.85 23.73 -6.86
CA GLU A 52 4.32 24.08 -5.54
C GLU A 52 5.44 24.19 -4.49
N CYS A 53 6.42 23.27 -4.54
CA CYS A 53 7.56 23.26 -3.63
C CYS A 53 8.73 24.15 -4.09
N GLY A 54 8.65 24.76 -5.27
CA GLY A 54 9.74 25.59 -5.83
C GLY A 54 11.05 24.81 -5.97
N VAL A 55 10.96 23.56 -6.43
CA VAL A 55 12.09 22.63 -6.53
C VAL A 55 13.13 23.14 -7.51
N THR A 56 14.38 23.17 -7.09
CA THR A 56 15.51 23.58 -7.92
C THR A 56 16.40 22.43 -8.38
N HIS A 57 16.37 21.31 -7.65
CA HIS A 57 17.17 20.12 -7.93
C HIS A 57 16.26 18.90 -7.95
N LEU A 58 16.37 18.09 -9.00
CA LEU A 58 15.59 16.86 -9.18
C LEU A 58 16.51 15.66 -9.33
N VAL A 59 16.33 14.64 -8.51
CA VAL A 59 16.99 13.34 -8.66
C VAL A 59 16.01 12.36 -9.30
N THR A 60 16.41 11.68 -10.38
CA THR A 60 15.54 10.79 -11.15
C THR A 60 16.33 9.66 -11.81
N SER A 61 15.65 8.64 -12.34
CA SER A 61 16.28 7.64 -13.21
C SER A 61 16.35 8.12 -14.67
N ALA A 62 17.25 7.56 -15.45
CA ALA A 62 17.35 7.86 -16.88
C ALA A 62 16.04 7.51 -17.61
N GLU A 63 15.42 6.37 -17.25
CA GLU A 63 14.15 5.93 -17.83
C GLU A 63 13.01 6.93 -17.57
N LEU A 64 12.86 7.39 -16.34
CA LEU A 64 11.82 8.38 -15.99
C LEU A 64 12.10 9.74 -16.62
N LEU A 65 13.35 10.12 -16.76
CA LEU A 65 13.74 11.35 -17.44
C LEU A 65 13.30 11.34 -18.89
N GLU A 66 13.50 10.23 -19.58
CA GLU A 66 13.14 10.08 -20.99
C GLU A 66 11.64 9.86 -21.22
N THR A 67 10.98 9.11 -20.34
CA THR A 67 9.56 8.70 -20.54
C THR A 67 8.56 9.62 -19.90
N LYS A 68 8.83 10.16 -18.71
CA LYS A 68 7.87 10.94 -17.89
C LYS A 68 8.19 12.43 -17.82
N LEU A 69 9.46 12.80 -17.78
CA LEU A 69 9.90 14.20 -17.70
C LEU A 69 10.17 14.78 -19.09
N LYS A 70 9.29 14.52 -20.03
CA LYS A 70 9.46 14.92 -21.44
C LYS A 70 9.91 16.37 -21.57
N VAL A 71 10.98 16.58 -22.32
CA VAL A 71 11.61 17.86 -22.60
C VAL A 71 10.61 18.88 -23.16
N ARG A 72 9.65 18.41 -23.97
CA ARG A 72 8.70 19.29 -24.66
C ARG A 72 7.41 19.58 -23.88
N SER A 73 7.03 18.73 -22.92
CA SER A 73 5.74 18.85 -22.24
C SER A 73 5.86 19.23 -20.77
N VAL A 74 6.75 18.59 -20.01
CA VAL A 74 6.82 18.76 -18.56
C VAL A 74 7.85 19.81 -18.15
N LEU A 75 9.08 19.73 -18.67
CA LEU A 75 10.15 20.64 -18.25
C LEU A 75 9.86 22.13 -18.48
N PRO A 76 9.20 22.56 -19.58
CA PRO A 76 8.83 23.96 -19.76
C PRO A 76 7.85 24.49 -18.70
N GLN A 77 7.11 23.58 -18.04
CA GLN A 77 6.17 23.93 -16.97
C GLN A 77 6.84 24.13 -15.61
N ILE A 78 8.16 23.86 -15.47
CA ILE A 78 8.88 23.87 -14.19
C ILE A 78 10.01 24.92 -14.22
N PRO A 79 9.71 26.23 -14.21
CA PRO A 79 10.69 27.29 -14.44
C PRO A 79 11.76 27.41 -13.34
N ASN A 80 11.50 26.88 -12.14
CA ASN A 80 12.45 26.93 -11.02
C ASN A 80 13.50 25.81 -11.05
N LEU A 81 13.31 24.77 -11.87
CA LEU A 81 14.23 23.65 -11.97
C LEU A 81 15.52 24.07 -12.66
N LYS A 82 16.65 23.86 -11.99
CA LYS A 82 18.00 24.23 -12.47
C LYS A 82 18.90 23.04 -12.72
N HIS A 83 18.73 21.98 -11.90
CA HIS A 83 19.59 20.81 -11.94
C HIS A 83 18.77 19.53 -11.97
N ILE A 84 19.13 18.61 -12.86
CA ILE A 84 18.64 17.25 -12.91
C ILE A 84 19.82 16.32 -12.67
N ILE A 85 19.69 15.40 -11.71
CA ILE A 85 20.70 14.38 -11.37
C ILE A 85 20.10 13.02 -11.69
N TYR A 86 20.63 12.33 -12.70
CA TYR A 86 20.18 10.98 -13.02
C TYR A 86 21.08 9.93 -12.36
N VAL A 87 20.45 8.85 -11.88
CA VAL A 87 21.09 7.86 -10.97
C VAL A 87 21.70 6.65 -11.70
N ASP A 88 21.46 6.48 -13.00
CA ASP A 88 21.93 5.34 -13.77
C ASP A 88 23.35 5.54 -14.30
N ASN A 89 24.05 4.41 -14.54
CA ASN A 89 25.40 4.41 -15.12
C ASN A 89 25.41 4.51 -16.66
N LYS A 90 24.24 4.71 -17.29
CA LYS A 90 24.10 4.90 -18.73
C LYS A 90 24.27 6.39 -19.06
N SER A 91 24.97 6.70 -20.13
CA SER A 91 24.96 8.05 -20.70
C SER A 91 23.59 8.30 -21.33
N ILE A 92 22.99 9.44 -21.00
CA ILE A 92 21.76 9.93 -21.64
C ILE A 92 22.10 10.99 -22.68
N SER A 93 21.28 11.09 -23.73
CA SER A 93 21.38 12.21 -24.65
C SER A 93 20.82 13.46 -23.99
N THR A 94 21.59 14.55 -23.96
CA THR A 94 21.13 15.85 -23.46
C THR A 94 20.58 16.74 -24.58
N ALA A 95 20.51 16.25 -25.80
CA ALA A 95 19.97 16.99 -26.94
C ALA A 95 18.50 17.35 -26.76
N GLY A 96 18.18 18.62 -26.93
CA GLY A 96 16.82 19.15 -26.81
C GLY A 96 16.36 19.53 -25.41
N TYR A 97 17.22 19.39 -24.39
CA TYR A 97 16.92 19.92 -23.05
C TYR A 97 17.12 21.43 -23.02
N PRO A 98 16.35 22.18 -22.21
CA PRO A 98 16.54 23.63 -22.04
C PRO A 98 17.96 23.94 -21.53
N GLU A 99 18.66 24.90 -22.14
CA GLU A 99 20.01 25.31 -21.72
C GLU A 99 20.08 25.83 -20.28
N THR A 100 18.93 26.22 -19.73
CA THR A 100 18.78 26.67 -18.34
C THR A 100 18.87 25.54 -17.32
N ILE A 101 18.79 24.28 -17.76
CA ILE A 101 18.80 23.08 -16.90
C ILE A 101 20.14 22.34 -17.10
N GLN A 102 20.89 22.22 -16.01
CA GLN A 102 22.12 21.43 -16.00
C GLN A 102 21.81 19.98 -15.65
N ILE A 103 22.30 19.04 -16.45
CA ILE A 103 22.07 17.60 -16.27
C ILE A 103 23.36 16.94 -15.85
N HIS A 104 23.32 16.21 -14.72
CA HIS A 104 24.47 15.56 -14.11
C HIS A 104 24.19 14.07 -13.89
N SER A 105 25.21 13.22 -14.03
CA SER A 105 25.12 11.87 -13.49
C SER A 105 25.34 11.88 -11.97
N MET A 106 24.71 10.97 -11.25
CA MET A 106 24.99 10.78 -9.81
C MET A 106 26.47 10.54 -9.55
N GLN A 107 27.16 9.85 -10.47
CA GLN A 107 28.59 9.57 -10.37
C GLN A 107 29.40 10.87 -10.46
N SER A 108 29.13 11.76 -11.42
CA SER A 108 29.82 13.03 -11.53
C SER A 108 29.61 13.93 -10.30
N VAL A 109 28.40 13.89 -9.71
CA VAL A 109 28.12 14.62 -8.47
C VAL A 109 28.94 14.07 -7.29
N LYS A 110 29.09 12.75 -7.20
CA LYS A 110 29.96 12.12 -6.18
C LYS A 110 31.43 12.51 -6.34
N GLU A 111 31.90 12.62 -7.56
CA GLU A 111 33.28 12.98 -7.88
C GLU A 111 33.63 14.44 -7.58
N LEU A 112 32.63 15.35 -7.64
CA LEU A 112 32.82 16.74 -7.25
C LEU A 112 33.30 16.88 -5.81
N GLY A 113 32.97 15.95 -4.96
CA GLY A 113 33.30 15.96 -3.54
C GLY A 113 32.89 17.28 -2.85
N ALA A 114 32.49 17.25 -1.63
CA ALA A 114 32.23 18.48 -0.89
C ALA A 114 32.81 18.37 0.52
N LYS A 115 33.50 19.42 0.97
CA LYS A 115 33.78 19.57 2.41
C LYS A 115 32.43 19.74 3.12
N PRO A 116 32.13 18.93 4.13
CA PRO A 116 30.88 19.03 4.85
C PRO A 116 30.84 20.30 5.68
N GLU A 117 29.97 21.26 5.31
CA GLU A 117 29.52 22.28 6.25
C GLU A 117 28.62 21.64 7.30
N ASN A 118 28.78 22.00 8.57
CA ASN A 118 27.99 21.47 9.67
C ASN A 118 26.62 22.16 9.75
N CYS A 119 25.70 21.82 8.85
CA CYS A 119 24.29 22.19 8.98
C CYS A 119 23.54 21.05 9.65
N LYS A 120 23.66 20.92 10.98
CA LYS A 120 22.90 19.90 11.71
C LYS A 120 21.43 20.28 11.75
N PRO A 121 20.49 19.39 11.35
CA PRO A 121 19.07 19.63 11.51
C PRO A 121 18.68 19.64 12.98
N ILE A 122 17.67 20.41 13.33
CA ILE A 122 17.00 20.33 14.62
C ILE A 122 15.68 19.53 14.48
N PRO A 123 15.13 18.98 15.57
CA PRO A 123 13.92 18.13 15.51
C PRO A 123 12.72 18.75 14.79
N SER A 124 12.58 20.07 14.85
CA SER A 124 11.47 20.82 14.23
C SER A 124 11.71 21.22 12.78
N ASP A 125 12.89 20.92 12.22
CA ASP A 125 13.16 21.23 10.82
C ASP A 125 12.39 20.31 9.90
N LEU A 126 12.06 20.82 8.71
CA LEU A 126 11.36 20.09 7.67
C LEU A 126 12.29 19.01 7.09
N ALA A 127 11.90 17.76 7.24
CA ALA A 127 12.62 16.62 6.66
C ALA A 127 12.09 16.27 5.26
N VAL A 128 10.77 16.04 5.16
CA VAL A 128 10.14 15.56 3.92
C VAL A 128 8.81 16.26 3.69
N ILE A 129 8.53 16.62 2.44
CA ILE A 129 7.18 16.88 1.91
C ILE A 129 6.81 15.66 1.08
N MET A 130 5.89 14.84 1.59
CA MET A 130 5.49 13.60 0.94
C MET A 130 4.12 13.77 0.29
N TYR A 131 4.07 13.67 -1.03
CA TYR A 131 2.82 13.81 -1.76
C TYR A 131 1.98 12.54 -1.70
N THR A 132 0.71 12.72 -1.34
CA THR A 132 -0.30 11.64 -1.33
C THR A 132 -1.36 11.91 -2.38
N SER A 133 -1.97 10.85 -2.89
CA SER A 133 -3.15 10.96 -3.76
C SER A 133 -4.32 11.52 -2.94
N GLY A 134 -4.56 12.82 -3.05
CA GLY A 134 -5.67 13.46 -2.35
C GLY A 134 -7.03 12.96 -2.84
N SER A 135 -7.98 12.80 -1.92
CA SER A 135 -9.38 12.44 -2.23
C SER A 135 -10.10 13.45 -3.14
N THR A 136 -9.55 14.65 -3.28
CA THR A 136 -10.08 15.74 -4.11
C THR A 136 -9.49 15.78 -5.52
N GLY A 137 -8.66 14.79 -5.89
CA GLY A 137 -8.06 14.66 -7.23
C GLY A 137 -6.71 15.37 -7.40
N ARG A 138 -6.36 16.39 -6.59
CA ARG A 138 -5.02 16.98 -6.58
C ARG A 138 -4.17 16.36 -5.46
N PRO A 139 -2.91 16.02 -5.71
CA PRO A 139 -2.00 15.53 -4.68
C PRO A 139 -1.83 16.56 -3.55
N LYS A 140 -1.76 16.09 -2.30
CA LYS A 140 -1.48 16.94 -1.12
C LYS A 140 -0.10 16.59 -0.57
N GLY A 141 0.75 17.59 -0.36
CA GLY A 141 2.07 17.41 0.26
C GLY A 141 1.96 17.39 1.78
N VAL A 142 2.19 16.25 2.41
CA VAL A 142 2.22 16.12 3.87
C VAL A 142 3.57 16.63 4.40
N VAL A 143 3.53 17.53 5.40
CA VAL A 143 4.72 18.16 5.98
C VAL A 143 5.24 17.33 7.15
N ILE A 144 6.34 16.63 6.94
CA ILE A 144 6.99 15.76 7.92
C ILE A 144 8.27 16.44 8.43
N VAL A 145 8.36 16.68 9.73
CA VAL A 145 9.58 17.17 10.38
C VAL A 145 10.43 16.01 10.91
N HIS A 146 11.72 16.25 11.19
CA HIS A 146 12.62 15.19 11.66
C HIS A 146 12.10 14.46 12.91
N SER A 147 11.54 15.19 13.88
CA SER A 147 10.97 14.57 15.09
C SER A 147 9.79 13.65 14.80
N ASN A 148 8.92 14.00 13.83
CA ASN A 148 7.81 13.12 13.45
C ASN A 148 8.30 11.80 12.89
N LEU A 149 9.31 11.87 11.99
CA LEU A 149 9.87 10.70 11.32
C LEU A 149 10.53 9.76 12.33
N ILE A 150 11.34 10.32 13.26
CA ILE A 150 11.99 9.55 14.33
C ILE A 150 10.95 8.93 15.28
N ALA A 151 9.92 9.67 15.68
CA ALA A 151 8.87 9.15 16.56
C ALA A 151 8.14 7.96 15.91
N GLY A 152 7.71 8.12 14.64
CA GLY A 152 7.03 7.05 13.91
C GLY A 152 7.90 5.80 13.74
N MET A 153 9.16 5.99 13.34
CA MET A 153 10.14 4.91 13.18
C MET A 153 10.37 4.17 14.52
N THR A 154 10.62 4.90 15.61
CA THR A 154 10.88 4.30 16.93
C THR A 154 9.69 3.46 17.40
N GLY A 155 8.46 4.00 17.26
CA GLY A 155 7.25 3.25 17.63
C GLY A 155 7.10 1.95 16.84
N GLN A 156 7.42 1.96 15.55
CA GLN A 156 7.36 0.74 14.71
C GLN A 156 8.44 -0.27 15.10
N CYS A 157 9.67 0.18 15.36
CA CYS A 157 10.80 -0.70 15.71
C CYS A 157 10.59 -1.48 17.01
N GLU A 158 9.90 -0.89 18.00
CA GLU A 158 9.56 -1.55 19.28
C GLU A 158 8.72 -2.82 19.08
N ARG A 159 7.97 -2.91 17.97
CA ARG A 159 7.18 -4.09 17.62
C ARG A 159 7.98 -5.18 16.89
N ILE A 160 9.26 -4.97 16.59
CA ILE A 160 10.12 -5.91 15.88
C ILE A 160 11.21 -6.43 16.81
N PRO A 161 10.99 -7.54 17.53
CA PRO A 161 11.96 -8.05 18.50
C PRO A 161 13.29 -8.41 17.81
N GLY A 162 14.40 -7.98 18.45
CA GLY A 162 15.74 -8.32 18.01
C GLY A 162 16.14 -7.77 16.63
N LEU A 163 15.52 -6.65 16.22
CA LEU A 163 15.90 -5.96 14.98
C LEU A 163 17.39 -5.56 15.05
N GLY A 164 18.17 -5.95 14.02
CA GLY A 164 19.60 -5.66 14.05
C GLY A 164 20.41 -6.21 12.88
N PRO A 165 21.76 -6.24 12.99
CA PRO A 165 22.68 -6.56 11.86
C PRO A 165 22.54 -7.96 11.26
N LYS A 166 21.87 -8.88 11.95
CA LYS A 166 21.57 -10.22 11.43
C LYS A 166 20.39 -10.23 10.47
N ASP A 167 19.61 -9.15 10.45
CA ASP A 167 18.45 -9.05 9.60
C ASP A 167 18.79 -8.57 8.19
N THR A 168 18.04 -9.11 7.26
CA THR A 168 18.04 -8.70 5.86
C THR A 168 16.61 -8.33 5.48
N TYR A 169 16.41 -7.06 5.14
CA TYR A 169 15.15 -6.52 4.67
C TYR A 169 15.09 -6.51 3.14
N ILE A 170 13.98 -6.92 2.56
CA ILE A 170 13.72 -6.81 1.13
C ILE A 170 12.92 -5.54 0.84
N ALA A 171 13.57 -4.58 0.18
CA ALA A 171 13.03 -3.27 -0.16
C ALA A 171 12.46 -3.28 -1.58
N TYR A 172 11.15 -3.38 -1.71
CA TYR A 172 10.47 -3.42 -3.01
C TYR A 172 9.23 -2.53 -3.06
N LEU A 173 8.79 -2.01 -1.93
CA LEU A 173 7.71 -1.02 -1.89
C LEU A 173 8.26 0.37 -2.31
N PRO A 174 7.41 1.29 -2.76
CA PRO A 174 7.85 2.61 -3.15
C PRO A 174 8.44 3.40 -1.97
N LEU A 175 9.67 3.88 -2.08
CA LEU A 175 10.31 4.77 -1.08
C LEU A 175 9.61 6.12 -0.95
N ALA A 176 8.85 6.54 -1.96
CA ALA A 176 7.95 7.70 -1.88
C ALA A 176 6.73 7.45 -0.98
N HIS A 177 6.54 6.24 -0.44
CA HIS A 177 5.54 5.91 0.56
C HIS A 177 6.16 5.85 1.96
N VAL A 178 5.48 6.43 2.94
CA VAL A 178 5.99 6.54 4.31
C VAL A 178 6.33 5.20 4.96
N LEU A 179 5.59 4.13 4.64
CA LEU A 179 5.85 2.79 5.16
C LEU A 179 7.25 2.29 4.77
N GLU A 180 7.63 2.42 3.50
CA GLU A 180 8.94 1.98 3.02
C GLU A 180 10.04 2.90 3.52
N LEU A 181 9.80 4.21 3.49
CA LEU A 181 10.78 5.19 3.99
C LEU A 181 11.14 4.94 5.46
N THR A 182 10.14 4.73 6.32
CA THR A 182 10.38 4.44 7.74
C THR A 182 11.03 3.07 7.95
N ALA A 183 10.65 2.05 7.18
CA ALA A 183 11.26 0.73 7.24
C ALA A 183 12.74 0.76 6.86
N GLU A 184 13.11 1.43 5.75
CA GLU A 184 14.51 1.51 5.35
C GLU A 184 15.36 2.39 6.28
N ILE A 185 14.81 3.51 6.81
CA ILE A 185 15.51 4.31 7.82
C ILE A 185 15.73 3.47 9.09
N SER A 186 14.75 2.65 9.49
CA SER A 186 14.90 1.71 10.61
C SER A 186 16.03 0.71 10.34
N CYS A 187 16.08 0.13 9.14
CA CYS A 187 17.15 -0.77 8.74
C CYS A 187 18.53 -0.13 8.82
N VAL A 188 18.67 1.11 8.33
CA VAL A 188 19.92 1.88 8.42
C VAL A 188 20.31 2.13 9.90
N THR A 189 19.33 2.49 10.73
CA THR A 189 19.55 2.81 12.15
C THR A 189 20.01 1.59 12.95
N TYR A 190 19.40 0.42 12.68
CA TYR A 190 19.72 -0.82 13.41
C TYR A 190 20.79 -1.68 12.70
N GLY A 191 21.38 -1.20 11.60
CA GLY A 191 22.46 -1.89 10.89
C GLY A 191 22.01 -3.12 10.11
N CYS A 192 20.72 -3.21 9.75
CA CYS A 192 20.19 -4.29 8.92
C CYS A 192 20.71 -4.18 7.47
N ARG A 193 20.83 -5.33 6.80
CA ARG A 193 21.09 -5.36 5.36
C ARG A 193 19.82 -5.02 4.60
N ILE A 194 19.89 -4.13 3.61
CA ILE A 194 18.80 -3.82 2.69
C ILE A 194 19.12 -4.42 1.33
N GLY A 195 18.20 -5.23 0.78
CA GLY A 195 18.28 -5.75 -0.58
C GLY A 195 17.17 -5.15 -1.43
N TYR A 196 17.54 -4.41 -2.48
CA TYR A 196 16.57 -3.75 -3.36
C TYR A 196 15.97 -4.73 -4.37
N SER A 197 14.67 -4.60 -4.57
CA SER A 197 13.86 -5.46 -5.43
C SER A 197 12.71 -4.66 -6.07
N SER A 198 11.87 -5.33 -6.81
CA SER A 198 10.61 -4.79 -7.34
C SER A 198 9.49 -5.83 -7.24
N PRO A 199 8.21 -5.42 -7.25
CA PRO A 199 7.09 -6.37 -7.28
C PRO A 199 7.13 -7.34 -8.48
N GLN A 200 7.80 -6.94 -9.57
CA GLN A 200 7.91 -7.69 -10.81
C GLN A 200 9.11 -8.67 -10.84
N THR A 201 10.01 -8.61 -9.85
CA THR A 201 11.20 -9.48 -9.74
C THR A 201 11.28 -10.24 -8.43
N LEU A 202 10.30 -10.04 -7.53
CA LEU A 202 10.29 -10.49 -6.14
C LEU A 202 10.47 -12.01 -5.99
N SER A 203 9.78 -12.81 -6.79
CA SER A 203 9.80 -14.28 -6.74
C SER A 203 10.21 -14.89 -8.07
N ASP A 204 10.61 -16.16 -8.06
CA ASP A 204 10.99 -16.90 -9.29
C ASP A 204 9.88 -16.94 -10.36
N GLN A 205 8.62 -16.65 -9.98
CA GLN A 205 7.45 -16.63 -10.85
C GLN A 205 6.98 -15.22 -11.21
N SER A 206 7.72 -14.21 -10.79
CA SER A 206 7.40 -12.81 -11.10
C SER A 206 7.56 -12.52 -12.59
N THR A 207 6.78 -11.57 -13.09
CA THR A 207 6.60 -11.33 -14.54
C THR A 207 7.86 -10.95 -15.31
N LYS A 208 8.82 -10.29 -14.65
CA LYS A 208 10.10 -9.89 -15.27
C LYS A 208 11.25 -10.87 -15.01
N ILE A 209 10.99 -12.00 -14.36
CA ILE A 209 12.03 -13.04 -14.20
C ILE A 209 12.05 -13.94 -15.42
N LYS A 210 13.20 -14.01 -16.08
CA LYS A 210 13.42 -14.90 -17.22
C LYS A 210 13.38 -16.36 -16.78
N LYS A 211 12.82 -17.22 -17.63
CA LYS A 211 12.78 -18.68 -17.38
C LYS A 211 14.17 -19.21 -17.08
N GLY A 212 14.34 -19.90 -15.95
CA GLY A 212 15.62 -20.46 -15.48
C GLY A 212 16.42 -19.51 -14.57
N SER A 213 16.00 -18.24 -14.41
CA SER A 213 16.57 -17.31 -13.45
C SER A 213 15.82 -17.38 -12.10
N LYS A 214 16.47 -16.88 -11.04
CA LYS A 214 15.90 -16.82 -9.69
C LYS A 214 15.38 -15.41 -9.42
N GLY A 215 14.28 -15.34 -8.69
CA GLY A 215 13.74 -14.09 -8.15
C GLY A 215 14.56 -13.57 -6.96
N ASP A 216 14.34 -12.30 -6.64
CA ASP A 216 15.17 -11.58 -5.67
C ASP A 216 15.05 -12.17 -4.25
N CYS A 217 13.86 -12.64 -3.82
CA CYS A 217 13.72 -13.33 -2.54
C CYS A 217 14.55 -14.59 -2.45
N THR A 218 14.63 -15.38 -3.53
CA THR A 218 15.41 -16.63 -3.57
C THR A 218 16.91 -16.36 -3.45
N VAL A 219 17.39 -15.26 -4.02
CA VAL A 219 18.80 -14.86 -3.98
C VAL A 219 19.13 -14.20 -2.65
N LEU A 220 18.34 -13.23 -2.21
CA LEU A 220 18.59 -12.40 -1.02
C LEU A 220 18.33 -13.17 0.29
N LYS A 221 17.33 -14.05 0.31
CA LYS A 221 16.85 -14.79 1.49
C LYS A 221 16.53 -13.85 2.67
N PRO A 222 15.58 -12.91 2.50
CA PRO A 222 15.26 -11.92 3.51
C PRO A 222 14.77 -12.55 4.81
N THR A 223 15.01 -11.85 5.93
CA THR A 223 14.46 -12.19 7.25
C THR A 223 13.25 -11.33 7.61
N LEU A 224 13.16 -10.14 7.04
CA LEU A 224 12.08 -9.18 7.26
C LEU A 224 11.48 -8.72 5.95
N MET A 225 10.17 -8.57 5.92
CA MET A 225 9.42 -8.10 4.76
C MET A 225 8.22 -7.26 5.17
N ALA A 226 8.14 -6.03 4.66
CA ALA A 226 6.88 -5.31 4.63
C ALA A 226 6.11 -5.68 3.36
N ALA A 227 4.81 -5.90 3.45
CA ALA A 227 4.02 -6.29 2.29
C ALA A 227 2.65 -5.60 2.30
N VAL A 228 2.19 -5.22 1.11
CA VAL A 228 0.80 -4.82 0.94
C VAL A 228 -0.09 -6.07 0.79
N PRO A 229 -1.36 -6.02 1.21
CA PRO A 229 -2.27 -7.17 1.13
C PRO A 229 -2.32 -7.83 -0.23
N GLU A 230 -2.30 -7.07 -1.32
CA GLU A 230 -2.34 -7.56 -2.69
C GLU A 230 -1.24 -8.60 -3.01
N ILE A 231 -0.03 -8.38 -2.50
CA ILE A 231 1.09 -9.31 -2.69
C ILE A 231 0.84 -10.61 -1.91
N MET A 232 0.33 -10.51 -0.69
CA MET A 232 -0.01 -11.68 0.14
C MET A 232 -1.16 -12.48 -0.46
N ASP A 233 -2.21 -11.81 -0.97
CA ASP A 233 -3.33 -12.45 -1.66
C ASP A 233 -2.88 -13.20 -2.90
N ARG A 234 -2.00 -12.59 -3.70
CA ARG A 234 -1.42 -13.23 -4.89
C ARG A 234 -0.60 -14.47 -4.53
N ILE A 235 0.22 -14.39 -3.48
CA ILE A 235 1.00 -15.53 -2.99
C ILE A 235 0.06 -16.65 -2.52
N ASN A 236 -0.97 -16.31 -1.73
CA ASN A 236 -1.96 -17.27 -1.24
C ASN A 236 -2.66 -17.99 -2.41
N LYS A 237 -3.19 -17.25 -3.37
CA LYS A 237 -3.86 -17.82 -4.55
C LYS A 237 -2.95 -18.73 -5.36
N ASN A 238 -1.71 -18.31 -5.60
CA ASN A 238 -0.72 -19.11 -6.33
C ASN A 238 -0.39 -20.43 -5.61
N VAL A 239 -0.22 -20.39 -4.30
CA VAL A 239 0.05 -21.62 -3.51
C VAL A 239 -1.18 -22.52 -3.51
N MET A 240 -2.38 -21.98 -3.26
CA MET A 240 -3.61 -22.78 -3.23
C MET A 240 -3.94 -23.40 -4.59
N SER A 241 -3.69 -22.70 -5.70
CA SER A 241 -3.81 -23.29 -7.05
C SER A 241 -2.88 -24.51 -7.22
N LYS A 242 -1.63 -24.41 -6.77
CA LYS A 242 -0.70 -25.55 -6.81
C LYS A 242 -1.12 -26.71 -5.90
N VAL A 243 -1.69 -26.40 -4.74
CA VAL A 243 -2.23 -27.43 -3.82
C VAL A 243 -3.39 -28.18 -4.47
N GLN A 244 -4.25 -27.48 -5.23
CA GLN A 244 -5.35 -28.13 -5.98
C GLN A 244 -4.84 -29.07 -7.09
N GLU A 245 -3.69 -28.77 -7.70
CA GLU A 245 -3.04 -29.59 -8.74
C GLU A 245 -2.29 -30.80 -8.18
N MET A 246 -2.06 -30.87 -6.85
CA MET A 246 -1.41 -32.02 -6.19
C MET A 246 -2.28 -33.28 -6.27
N ASN A 247 -1.62 -34.45 -6.21
CA ASN A 247 -2.34 -35.71 -6.06
C ASN A 247 -3.12 -35.74 -4.71
N CYS A 248 -4.09 -36.64 -4.62
CA CYS A 248 -4.99 -36.72 -3.46
C CYS A 248 -4.24 -36.85 -2.13
N VAL A 249 -3.20 -37.69 -2.08
CA VAL A 249 -2.41 -37.94 -0.84
C VAL A 249 -1.67 -36.69 -0.39
N GLN A 250 -0.97 -36.02 -1.31
CA GLN A 250 -0.23 -34.78 -1.00
C GLN A 250 -1.17 -33.66 -0.56
N ARG A 251 -2.31 -33.51 -1.22
CA ARG A 251 -3.32 -32.51 -0.88
C ARG A 251 -3.92 -32.79 0.50
N THR A 252 -4.25 -34.04 0.81
CA THR A 252 -4.77 -34.43 2.12
C THR A 252 -3.74 -34.14 3.21
N LEU A 253 -2.47 -34.51 2.99
CA LEU A 253 -1.38 -34.23 3.94
C LEU A 253 -1.19 -32.73 4.18
N PHE A 254 -1.23 -31.92 3.11
CA PHE A 254 -1.16 -30.46 3.24
C PHE A 254 -2.32 -29.92 4.09
N ASN A 255 -3.55 -30.34 3.83
CA ASN A 255 -4.73 -29.91 4.56
C ASN A 255 -4.70 -30.34 6.04
N LEU A 256 -4.27 -31.57 6.32
CA LEU A 256 -4.10 -32.06 7.70
C LEU A 256 -3.04 -31.24 8.46
N ALA A 257 -1.89 -30.99 7.84
CA ALA A 257 -0.85 -30.17 8.44
C ALA A 257 -1.30 -28.73 8.68
N TYR A 258 -2.02 -28.15 7.72
CA TYR A 258 -2.59 -26.81 7.83
C TYR A 258 -3.57 -26.71 9.00
N ASN A 259 -4.54 -27.61 9.08
CA ASN A 259 -5.56 -27.62 10.12
C ASN A 259 -4.95 -27.90 11.50
N TYR A 260 -4.03 -28.87 11.58
CA TYR A 260 -3.33 -29.16 12.83
C TYR A 260 -2.55 -27.95 13.34
N LYS A 261 -1.75 -27.31 12.47
CA LYS A 261 -0.98 -26.12 12.85
C LYS A 261 -1.88 -24.95 13.22
N LEU A 262 -3.01 -24.76 12.53
CA LEU A 262 -4.01 -23.76 12.88
C LEU A 262 -4.53 -23.96 14.32
N GLU A 263 -4.86 -25.19 14.70
CA GLU A 263 -5.36 -25.48 16.05
C GLU A 263 -4.27 -25.32 17.13
N GLN A 264 -3.01 -25.65 16.81
CA GLN A 264 -1.91 -25.41 17.74
C GLN A 264 -1.68 -23.90 17.96
N ILE A 265 -1.62 -23.12 16.90
CA ILE A 265 -1.44 -21.65 16.98
C ILE A 265 -2.57 -21.00 17.79
N LYS A 266 -3.84 -21.42 17.61
CA LYS A 266 -4.96 -20.93 18.43
C LYS A 266 -4.80 -21.22 19.93
N LYS A 267 -4.09 -22.29 20.27
CA LYS A 267 -3.78 -22.66 21.66
C LYS A 267 -2.48 -22.01 22.19
N GLY A 268 -1.80 -21.22 21.38
CA GLY A 268 -0.52 -20.58 21.74
C GLY A 268 0.70 -21.50 21.60
N TYR A 269 0.58 -22.64 20.92
CA TYR A 269 1.67 -23.59 20.71
C TYR A 269 2.23 -23.50 19.28
N ASP A 270 3.52 -23.74 19.13
CA ASP A 270 4.15 -23.96 17.82
C ASP A 270 3.97 -25.44 17.38
N ALA A 271 4.07 -25.66 16.07
CA ALA A 271 3.99 -26.97 15.45
C ALA A 271 5.18 -27.21 14.51
N PRO A 272 6.39 -27.42 15.06
CA PRO A 272 7.63 -27.45 14.27
C PRO A 272 7.68 -28.56 13.22
N LEU A 273 7.03 -29.71 13.44
CA LEU A 273 6.93 -30.78 12.45
C LEU A 273 6.19 -30.33 11.17
N CYS A 274 5.17 -29.49 11.30
CA CYS A 274 4.46 -28.91 10.15
C CYS A 274 5.36 -27.99 9.32
N ASN A 275 6.38 -27.36 9.93
CA ASN A 275 7.30 -26.46 9.25
C ASN A 275 8.11 -27.18 8.16
N ILE A 276 8.33 -28.49 8.30
CA ILE A 276 9.00 -29.33 7.29
C ILE A 276 8.12 -29.44 6.04
N LEU A 277 6.82 -29.66 6.22
CA LEU A 277 5.87 -29.78 5.11
C LEU A 277 5.71 -28.45 4.35
N PHE A 278 5.77 -27.33 5.06
CA PHE A 278 5.68 -25.99 4.45
C PHE A 278 7.01 -25.44 3.93
N LYS A 279 8.11 -26.21 3.99
CA LYS A 279 9.43 -25.75 3.53
C LYS A 279 9.41 -25.22 2.08
N LYS A 280 8.66 -25.88 1.18
CA LYS A 280 8.53 -25.44 -0.22
C LYS A 280 7.77 -24.10 -0.35
N VAL A 281 6.76 -23.87 0.50
CA VAL A 281 6.03 -22.59 0.53
C VAL A 281 6.93 -21.48 1.05
N ARG A 282 7.62 -21.70 2.16
CA ARG A 282 8.60 -20.76 2.73
C ARG A 282 9.68 -20.35 1.72
N ALA A 283 10.15 -21.32 0.90
CA ALA A 283 11.17 -21.09 -0.11
C ALA A 283 10.75 -20.07 -1.18
N LEU A 284 9.45 -19.82 -1.40
CA LEU A 284 8.96 -18.78 -2.32
C LEU A 284 9.43 -17.38 -1.93
N LEU A 285 9.67 -17.15 -0.64
CA LEU A 285 10.22 -15.90 -0.11
C LEU A 285 11.62 -16.10 0.48
N GLY A 286 12.41 -17.03 -0.08
CA GLY A 286 13.80 -17.29 0.31
C GLY A 286 14.00 -18.17 1.54
N GLY A 287 12.93 -18.56 2.25
CA GLY A 287 12.94 -19.54 3.35
C GLY A 287 13.34 -19.01 4.72
N ASN A 288 13.85 -17.78 4.83
CA ASN A 288 14.41 -17.22 6.06
C ASN A 288 13.52 -16.13 6.72
N VAL A 289 12.38 -15.80 6.12
CA VAL A 289 11.50 -14.77 6.68
C VAL A 289 11.06 -15.16 8.08
N ARG A 290 11.38 -14.31 9.07
CA ARG A 290 11.05 -14.48 10.47
C ARG A 290 9.86 -13.62 10.92
N MET A 291 9.56 -12.54 10.17
CA MET A 291 8.44 -11.66 10.43
C MET A 291 8.03 -10.94 9.14
N MET A 292 6.73 -10.81 8.95
CA MET A 292 6.11 -9.97 7.92
C MET A 292 5.24 -8.91 8.57
N LEU A 293 5.21 -7.72 7.97
CA LEU A 293 4.30 -6.65 8.36
C LEU A 293 3.42 -6.27 7.18
N SER A 294 2.11 -6.40 7.35
CA SER A 294 1.14 -5.93 6.36
C SER A 294 0.63 -4.54 6.71
N GLY A 295 0.63 -3.63 5.75
CA GLY A 295 0.14 -2.29 5.93
C GLY A 295 -0.41 -1.67 4.67
N GLY A 296 -0.99 -0.49 4.82
CA GLY A 296 -1.45 0.32 3.69
C GLY A 296 -2.85 0.02 3.17
N ALA A 297 -3.38 -1.18 3.35
CA ALA A 297 -4.75 -1.58 2.99
C ALA A 297 -5.25 -2.70 3.92
N PRO A 298 -6.56 -2.99 3.97
CA PRO A 298 -7.10 -4.10 4.77
C PRO A 298 -6.58 -5.46 4.26
N LEU A 299 -6.11 -6.29 5.18
CA LEU A 299 -5.72 -7.68 4.90
C LEU A 299 -6.85 -8.62 5.33
N SER A 300 -7.27 -9.53 4.44
CA SER A 300 -8.30 -10.50 4.78
C SER A 300 -7.81 -11.47 5.87
N SER A 301 -8.68 -11.81 6.81
CA SER A 301 -8.38 -12.77 7.88
C SER A 301 -7.94 -14.13 7.34
N ALA A 302 -8.49 -14.54 6.20
CA ALA A 302 -8.13 -15.81 5.55
C ALA A 302 -6.69 -15.77 5.01
N THR A 303 -6.32 -14.71 4.31
CA THR A 303 -4.96 -14.53 3.77
C THR A 303 -3.95 -14.38 4.91
N GLN A 304 -4.24 -13.58 5.95
CA GLN A 304 -3.35 -13.44 7.11
C GLN A 304 -3.08 -14.79 7.78
N ARG A 305 -4.16 -15.56 8.02
CA ARG A 305 -4.06 -16.90 8.62
C ARG A 305 -3.25 -17.85 7.77
N PHE A 306 -3.49 -17.86 6.45
CA PHE A 306 -2.72 -18.66 5.51
C PHE A 306 -1.23 -18.31 5.58
N MET A 307 -0.89 -17.03 5.56
CA MET A 307 0.50 -16.57 5.62
C MET A 307 1.17 -16.98 6.94
N ASN A 308 0.52 -16.77 8.09
CA ASN A 308 1.03 -17.22 9.41
C ASN A 308 1.34 -18.72 9.43
N ILE A 309 0.44 -19.55 8.89
CA ILE A 309 0.58 -21.01 8.95
C ILE A 309 1.63 -21.49 7.97
N CYS A 310 1.53 -21.12 6.70
CA CYS A 310 2.33 -21.70 5.62
C CYS A 310 3.75 -21.12 5.52
N PHE A 311 3.94 -19.84 5.91
CA PHE A 311 5.27 -19.22 5.98
C PHE A 311 5.94 -19.41 7.33
N CYS A 312 5.23 -19.95 8.33
CA CYS A 312 5.75 -20.26 9.66
C CYS A 312 6.43 -19.08 10.34
N CYS A 313 5.87 -17.88 10.17
CA CYS A 313 6.33 -16.66 10.82
C CYS A 313 5.13 -15.77 11.18
N PRO A 314 5.25 -14.91 12.19
CA PRO A 314 4.25 -13.91 12.50
C PRO A 314 4.01 -12.98 11.30
N VAL A 315 2.73 -12.74 11.00
CA VAL A 315 2.29 -11.76 10.01
C VAL A 315 1.45 -10.73 10.73
N GLY A 316 2.11 -9.64 11.14
CA GLY A 316 1.46 -8.53 11.82
C GLY A 316 0.72 -7.63 10.83
N GLN A 317 -0.38 -7.03 11.27
CA GLN A 317 -1.01 -5.91 10.60
C GLN A 317 -0.62 -4.60 11.28
N GLY A 318 -0.27 -3.59 10.48
CA GLY A 318 -0.04 -2.23 10.93
C GLY A 318 -1.06 -1.26 10.31
N TYR A 319 -1.48 -0.29 11.09
CA TYR A 319 -2.33 0.80 10.66
C TYR A 319 -1.66 2.14 10.93
N GLY A 320 -1.62 2.97 9.91
CA GLY A 320 -1.06 4.31 9.96
C GLY A 320 -1.24 5.01 8.61
N LEU A 321 -1.05 6.31 8.60
CA LEU A 321 -1.22 7.17 7.44
C LEU A 321 0.06 7.99 7.21
N THR A 322 0.19 8.63 6.08
CA THR A 322 1.31 9.56 5.83
C THR A 322 1.33 10.68 6.86
N GLU A 323 0.16 11.15 7.25
CA GLU A 323 -0.08 12.20 8.25
C GLU A 323 0.33 11.78 9.68
N THR A 324 0.56 10.50 9.92
CA THR A 324 1.05 9.95 11.20
C THR A 324 2.41 9.26 11.08
N CYS A 325 3.17 9.57 10.02
CA CYS A 325 4.46 8.93 9.70
C CYS A 325 4.39 7.40 9.63
N GLY A 326 3.29 6.85 9.08
CA GLY A 326 3.06 5.42 8.99
C GLY A 326 2.83 4.72 10.33
N ALA A 327 2.75 5.46 11.42
CA ALA A 327 2.63 4.94 12.78
C ALA A 327 1.24 5.24 13.36
N GLY A 328 0.63 4.23 13.93
CA GLY A 328 -0.64 4.25 14.65
C GLY A 328 -0.69 3.02 15.53
N THR A 329 -0.96 1.87 14.93
CA THR A 329 -0.99 0.59 15.63
C THR A 329 -0.21 -0.48 14.86
N ILE A 330 0.30 -1.49 15.55
CA ILE A 330 0.85 -2.73 14.98
C ILE A 330 0.49 -3.87 15.93
N THR A 331 0.07 -5.03 15.37
CA THR A 331 -0.19 -6.23 16.15
C THR A 331 1.08 -6.75 16.82
N GLU A 332 0.97 -7.27 18.04
CA GLU A 332 2.05 -7.94 18.74
C GLU A 332 2.50 -9.20 18.01
N VAL A 333 3.78 -9.55 18.12
CA VAL A 333 4.35 -10.75 17.46
C VAL A 333 3.69 -12.04 17.94
N ALA A 334 3.28 -12.08 19.21
CA ALA A 334 2.59 -13.23 19.79
C ALA A 334 1.07 -13.24 19.51
N ASP A 335 0.52 -12.18 18.92
CA ASP A 335 -0.91 -12.11 18.57
C ASP A 335 -1.13 -12.71 17.18
N TYR A 336 -1.61 -13.94 17.14
CA TYR A 336 -2.03 -14.63 15.92
C TYR A 336 -3.52 -14.44 15.58
N SER A 337 -4.20 -13.51 16.25
CA SER A 337 -5.55 -13.12 15.85
C SER A 337 -5.54 -12.47 14.46
N THR A 338 -6.67 -12.48 13.80
CA THR A 338 -6.78 -11.94 12.44
C THR A 338 -7.86 -10.87 12.35
N GLY A 339 -7.70 -9.92 11.41
CA GLY A 339 -8.67 -8.84 11.19
C GLY A 339 -8.48 -7.63 12.09
N ARG A 340 -7.54 -7.65 13.03
CA ARG A 340 -7.19 -6.54 13.92
C ARG A 340 -5.84 -5.92 13.51
N VAL A 341 -5.64 -4.67 13.84
CA VAL A 341 -4.41 -3.92 13.51
C VAL A 341 -3.53 -3.63 14.74
N GLY A 342 -3.88 -4.22 15.89
CA GLY A 342 -3.10 -4.15 17.13
C GLY A 342 -3.41 -2.94 18.01
N ALA A 343 -2.65 -2.84 19.09
CA ALA A 343 -2.71 -1.74 20.04
C ALA A 343 -1.88 -0.53 19.57
N PRO A 344 -2.08 0.68 20.13
CA PRO A 344 -1.30 1.86 19.79
C PRO A 344 0.19 1.63 20.02
N LEU A 345 1.00 2.24 19.15
CA LEU A 345 2.45 2.28 19.30
C LEU A 345 2.83 3.27 20.39
N ILE A 346 4.01 3.10 20.98
CA ILE A 346 4.52 3.97 22.07
C ILE A 346 4.64 5.46 21.68
N CYS A 347 4.65 5.75 20.38
CA CYS A 347 4.75 7.10 19.83
C CYS A 347 3.40 7.79 19.64
N CYS A 348 2.28 7.14 19.89
CA CYS A 348 0.97 7.71 19.61
C CYS A 348 -0.10 7.27 20.61
N GLU A 349 -1.16 8.05 20.63
CA GLU A 349 -2.40 7.78 21.33
C GLU A 349 -3.53 7.74 20.31
N PHE A 350 -4.61 6.99 20.60
CA PHE A 350 -5.81 7.13 19.82
C PHE A 350 -7.06 7.28 20.69
N LYS A 351 -8.07 7.91 20.13
CA LYS A 351 -9.40 8.01 20.71
C LYS A 351 -10.45 7.87 19.62
N LEU A 352 -11.65 7.46 20.01
CA LEU A 352 -12.79 7.40 19.11
C LEU A 352 -13.61 8.68 19.19
N ARG A 353 -14.11 9.15 18.06
CA ARG A 353 -15.09 10.23 17.96
C ARG A 353 -16.38 9.65 17.38
N ASP A 354 -17.52 9.93 18.02
CA ASP A 354 -18.82 9.50 17.52
C ASP A 354 -19.06 10.04 16.10
N TRP A 355 -19.57 9.18 15.24
CA TRP A 355 -20.01 9.52 13.89
C TRP A 355 -21.44 9.02 13.69
N ALA A 356 -22.38 9.83 14.18
CA ALA A 356 -23.81 9.50 14.22
C ALA A 356 -24.41 9.28 12.82
N GLU A 357 -23.98 10.04 11.82
CA GLU A 357 -24.44 9.89 10.43
C GLU A 357 -24.16 8.48 9.87
N GLY A 358 -23.03 7.87 10.23
CA GLY A 358 -22.68 6.51 9.86
C GLY A 358 -23.20 5.44 10.81
N GLY A 359 -23.83 5.81 11.90
CA GLY A 359 -24.35 4.88 12.92
C GLY A 359 -23.25 4.26 13.81
N TYR A 360 -22.11 4.96 14.00
CA TYR A 360 -21.00 4.49 14.83
C TYR A 360 -20.80 5.40 16.04
N THR A 361 -20.90 4.81 17.23
CA THR A 361 -20.77 5.54 18.50
C THR A 361 -19.93 4.78 19.52
N LYS A 362 -19.38 5.51 20.50
CA LYS A 362 -18.67 4.92 21.65
C LYS A 362 -19.54 4.07 22.54
N GLN A 363 -20.88 4.17 22.41
CA GLN A 363 -21.86 3.39 23.15
C GLN A 363 -22.21 2.05 22.48
N ASP A 364 -21.69 1.79 21.29
CA ASP A 364 -21.98 0.58 20.54
C ASP A 364 -21.54 -0.68 21.30
N LYS A 365 -22.31 -1.74 21.10
CA LYS A 365 -22.04 -3.08 21.66
C LYS A 365 -21.83 -4.08 20.53
N PRO A 366 -20.97 -5.11 20.70
CA PRO A 366 -20.22 -5.47 21.91
C PRO A 366 -19.01 -4.57 22.20
N HIS A 367 -18.56 -3.74 21.25
CA HIS A 367 -17.38 -2.90 21.38
C HIS A 367 -17.66 -1.46 20.96
N PRO A 368 -17.02 -0.46 21.61
CA PRO A 368 -17.13 0.94 21.22
C PRO A 368 -16.59 1.14 19.79
N ARG A 369 -17.31 1.93 18.98
CA ARG A 369 -16.94 2.27 17.61
C ARG A 369 -16.95 3.79 17.38
N GLY A 370 -16.27 4.24 16.37
CA GLY A 370 -16.25 5.64 15.99
C GLY A 370 -15.11 5.98 15.05
N GLU A 371 -15.05 7.22 14.63
CA GLU A 371 -13.90 7.70 13.86
C GLU A 371 -12.63 7.67 14.72
N ILE A 372 -11.57 7.13 14.15
CA ILE A 372 -10.26 7.05 14.80
C ILE A 372 -9.58 8.40 14.72
N LEU A 373 -9.16 8.92 15.87
CA LEU A 373 -8.29 10.09 15.99
C LEU A 373 -6.93 9.62 16.52
N ILE A 374 -5.85 10.06 15.87
CA ILE A 374 -4.48 9.75 16.30
C ILE A 374 -3.80 11.03 16.78
N GLY A 375 -3.22 10.98 17.97
CA GLY A 375 -2.41 12.04 18.59
C GLY A 375 -1.01 11.54 18.89
N GLY A 376 -0.07 12.47 19.08
CA GLY A 376 1.30 12.13 19.49
C GLY A 376 2.39 12.79 18.63
N PRO A 377 3.66 12.58 18.98
CA PRO A 377 4.80 13.21 18.30
C PRO A 377 5.01 12.73 16.85
N ASN A 378 4.41 11.62 16.45
CA ASN A 378 4.39 11.11 15.09
C ASN A 378 3.38 11.83 14.17
N VAL A 379 2.43 12.60 14.73
CA VAL A 379 1.45 13.37 13.94
C VAL A 379 2.15 14.55 13.28
N THR A 380 1.99 14.64 11.95
CA THR A 380 2.69 15.61 11.10
C THR A 380 2.14 17.03 11.25
N LYS A 381 2.83 18.01 10.68
CA LYS A 381 2.44 19.43 10.81
C LYS A 381 1.30 19.85 9.88
N GLY A 382 0.65 18.93 9.20
CA GLY A 382 -0.43 19.18 8.25
C GLY A 382 0.05 19.14 6.81
N TYR A 383 -0.67 19.86 5.93
CA TYR A 383 -0.37 19.87 4.51
C TYR A 383 0.36 21.14 4.08
N TYR A 384 1.27 20.98 3.14
CA TYR A 384 2.08 22.08 2.61
C TYR A 384 1.19 23.13 1.91
N LYS A 385 1.45 24.41 2.18
CA LYS A 385 0.66 25.57 1.70
C LYS A 385 -0.84 25.54 2.02
N THR A 386 -1.28 24.66 2.89
CA THR A 386 -2.66 24.66 3.38
C THR A 386 -2.72 25.38 4.73
N ASP A 387 -3.69 26.26 4.89
CA ASP A 387 -3.92 26.93 6.17
C ASP A 387 -4.46 25.89 7.18
N PHE A 388 -3.76 25.72 8.29
CA PHE A 388 -4.13 24.79 9.36
C PHE A 388 -5.54 25.09 9.90
N SER A 389 -5.93 26.37 9.98
CA SER A 389 -7.26 26.77 10.47
C SER A 389 -8.40 26.40 9.52
N LYS A 390 -8.10 26.14 8.25
CA LYS A 390 -9.06 25.71 7.22
C LYS A 390 -9.05 24.21 6.99
N ASN A 391 -8.19 23.48 7.72
CA ASN A 391 -8.04 22.04 7.56
C ASN A 391 -8.71 21.30 8.72
N ASN A 392 -9.91 20.79 8.47
CA ASN A 392 -10.68 20.03 9.47
C ASN A 392 -10.07 18.64 9.81
N ASP A 393 -9.01 18.23 9.09
CA ASP A 393 -8.35 16.94 9.33
C ASP A 393 -7.44 16.98 10.56
N PHE A 394 -7.02 18.19 11.03
CA PHE A 394 -6.15 18.36 12.19
C PHE A 394 -6.74 19.35 13.20
N PHE A 395 -6.55 19.08 14.48
CA PHE A 395 -6.86 20.03 15.56
C PHE A 395 -5.88 19.91 16.71
N VAL A 396 -5.85 20.92 17.59
CA VAL A 396 -5.09 20.91 18.83
C VAL A 396 -6.10 20.89 19.98
N ASP A 397 -5.92 19.99 20.93
CA ASP A 397 -6.79 19.90 22.11
C ASP A 397 -6.41 20.92 23.20
N GLU A 398 -7.16 20.91 24.29
CA GLU A 398 -6.98 21.82 25.45
C GLU A 398 -5.60 21.70 26.10
N ASN A 399 -4.97 20.53 25.99
CA ASN A 399 -3.63 20.25 26.52
C ASN A 399 -2.51 20.63 25.55
N GLY A 400 -2.83 21.18 24.38
CA GLY A 400 -1.87 21.53 23.35
C GLY A 400 -1.40 20.37 22.49
N GLN A 401 -2.00 19.17 22.63
CA GLN A 401 -1.70 18.01 21.81
C GLN A 401 -2.36 18.10 20.44
N GLN A 402 -1.59 17.85 19.41
CA GLN A 402 -2.09 17.79 18.04
C GLN A 402 -2.71 16.42 17.75
N TRP A 403 -3.91 16.42 17.17
CA TRP A 403 -4.66 15.25 16.73
C TRP A 403 -4.92 15.30 15.25
N PHE A 404 -4.92 14.12 14.64
CA PHE A 404 -5.31 13.90 13.25
C PHE A 404 -6.59 13.07 13.17
N CYS A 405 -7.56 13.59 12.41
CA CYS A 405 -8.82 12.92 12.12
C CYS A 405 -8.62 12.02 10.90
N THR A 406 -8.56 10.72 11.10
CA THR A 406 -8.14 9.80 10.04
C THR A 406 -9.18 9.61 8.94
N GLY A 407 -10.45 9.86 9.24
CA GLY A 407 -11.57 9.52 8.36
C GLY A 407 -11.85 8.02 8.28
N ASP A 408 -11.13 7.22 9.05
CA ASP A 408 -11.36 5.78 9.18
C ASP A 408 -12.17 5.50 10.46
N VAL A 409 -13.08 4.54 10.42
CA VAL A 409 -13.87 4.09 11.55
C VAL A 409 -13.24 2.84 12.14
N GLY A 410 -13.08 2.83 13.45
CA GLY A 410 -12.51 1.70 14.19
C GLY A 410 -13.41 1.20 15.30
N GLU A 411 -13.10 -0.01 15.74
CA GLU A 411 -13.68 -0.70 16.88
C GLU A 411 -12.55 -1.04 17.85
N VAL A 412 -12.73 -0.76 19.15
CA VAL A 412 -11.74 -1.03 20.20
C VAL A 412 -12.14 -2.24 20.99
N HIS A 413 -11.29 -3.26 20.97
CA HIS A 413 -11.47 -4.49 21.72
C HIS A 413 -11.07 -4.35 23.20
N PRO A 414 -11.53 -5.24 24.10
CA PRO A 414 -11.22 -5.17 25.54
C PRO A 414 -9.74 -5.24 25.89
N ASP A 415 -8.93 -5.82 25.01
CA ASP A 415 -7.46 -5.90 25.15
C ASP A 415 -6.72 -4.67 24.62
N GLY A 416 -7.44 -3.62 24.22
CA GLY A 416 -6.90 -2.38 23.67
C GLY A 416 -6.52 -2.44 22.20
N CYS A 417 -6.72 -3.59 21.53
CA CYS A 417 -6.47 -3.71 20.10
C CYS A 417 -7.54 -2.99 19.27
N LEU A 418 -7.09 -2.34 18.20
CA LEU A 418 -7.94 -1.67 17.24
C LEU A 418 -8.27 -2.61 16.06
N GLN A 419 -9.50 -2.57 15.61
CA GLN A 419 -9.94 -3.14 14.34
C GLN A 419 -10.48 -2.03 13.45
N ILE A 420 -10.01 -1.96 12.21
CA ILE A 420 -10.58 -1.03 11.22
C ILE A 420 -11.87 -1.65 10.70
N VAL A 421 -12.96 -0.92 10.85
CA VAL A 421 -14.30 -1.38 10.48
C VAL A 421 -14.69 -0.83 9.12
N ASP A 422 -14.40 0.46 8.89
CA ASP A 422 -14.86 1.17 7.71
C ASP A 422 -14.03 2.41 7.40
N ARG A 423 -14.34 3.04 6.29
CA ARG A 423 -13.81 4.34 5.92
C ARG A 423 -14.97 5.27 5.58
N LYS A 424 -15.05 6.44 6.20
CA LYS A 424 -16.14 7.41 5.99
C LYS A 424 -16.41 7.71 4.50
N LYS A 425 -15.35 7.78 3.68
CA LYS A 425 -15.45 8.07 2.23
C LYS A 425 -15.85 6.86 1.39
N ASP A 426 -15.71 5.65 1.91
CA ASP A 426 -16.06 4.41 1.23
C ASP A 426 -17.43 3.90 1.65
N LEU A 427 -18.08 4.58 2.60
CA LEU A 427 -19.44 4.29 3.03
C LEU A 427 -20.43 5.01 2.12
N VAL A 428 -21.30 4.25 1.48
CA VAL A 428 -22.34 4.78 0.59
C VAL A 428 -23.71 4.45 1.15
N LYS A 429 -24.55 5.48 1.33
CA LYS A 429 -25.95 5.30 1.70
C LYS A 429 -26.74 4.99 0.44
N LEU A 430 -27.36 3.81 0.38
CA LEU A 430 -28.25 3.45 -0.72
C LEU A 430 -29.57 4.21 -0.64
N GLN A 431 -30.34 4.23 -1.73
CA GLN A 431 -31.62 4.91 -1.81
C GLN A 431 -32.61 4.43 -0.73
N ALA A 432 -32.58 3.15 -0.39
CA ALA A 432 -33.44 2.55 0.65
C ALA A 432 -32.96 2.86 2.08
N GLY A 433 -31.84 3.54 2.24
CA GLY A 433 -31.31 4.01 3.53
C GLY A 433 -30.22 3.16 4.16
N GLU A 434 -29.93 1.97 3.62
CA GLU A 434 -28.85 1.12 4.11
C GLU A 434 -27.48 1.73 3.76
N TYR A 435 -26.52 1.56 4.66
CA TYR A 435 -25.13 1.95 4.44
C TYR A 435 -24.30 0.75 3.99
N VAL A 436 -23.62 0.89 2.87
CA VAL A 436 -22.70 -0.13 2.33
C VAL A 436 -21.26 0.34 2.45
N SER A 437 -20.44 -0.45 3.12
CA SER A 437 -18.99 -0.31 3.11
C SER A 437 -18.41 -0.99 1.87
N LEU A 438 -18.03 -0.19 0.89
CA LEU A 438 -17.46 -0.72 -0.36
C LEU A 438 -16.15 -1.47 -0.11
N GLY A 439 -15.29 -0.94 0.77
CA GLY A 439 -14.02 -1.59 1.12
C GLY A 439 -14.19 -2.93 1.83
N LYS A 440 -15.19 -3.06 2.71
CA LYS A 440 -15.55 -4.33 3.36
C LYS A 440 -15.99 -5.37 2.33
N VAL A 441 -16.88 -4.98 1.41
CA VAL A 441 -17.38 -5.86 0.34
C VAL A 441 -16.23 -6.35 -0.53
N GLU A 442 -15.34 -5.47 -0.96
CA GLU A 442 -14.18 -5.81 -1.77
C GLU A 442 -13.22 -6.76 -1.06
N SER A 443 -12.85 -6.44 0.17
CA SER A 443 -11.94 -7.28 0.98
C SER A 443 -12.51 -8.68 1.20
N ALA A 444 -13.81 -8.77 1.41
CA ALA A 444 -14.52 -10.02 1.58
C ALA A 444 -14.53 -10.87 0.29
N LEU A 445 -14.84 -10.25 -0.84
CA LEU A 445 -15.00 -10.94 -2.14
C LEU A 445 -13.66 -11.25 -2.84
N LYS A 446 -12.57 -10.57 -2.49
CA LYS A 446 -11.22 -10.88 -2.99
C LYS A 446 -10.76 -12.33 -2.72
N ASN A 447 -11.37 -13.01 -1.74
CA ASN A 447 -11.08 -14.42 -1.45
C ASN A 447 -11.67 -15.39 -2.50
N CYS A 448 -12.51 -14.93 -3.41
CA CYS A 448 -13.02 -15.73 -4.53
C CYS A 448 -11.87 -16.11 -5.48
N SER A 449 -11.76 -17.39 -5.82
CA SER A 449 -10.71 -17.91 -6.70
C SER A 449 -10.76 -17.37 -8.12
N LEU A 450 -11.95 -16.94 -8.57
CA LEU A 450 -12.17 -16.36 -9.90
C LEU A 450 -11.76 -14.88 -10.00
N ILE A 451 -11.43 -14.23 -8.88
CA ILE A 451 -11.21 -12.78 -8.80
C ILE A 451 -9.74 -12.49 -8.50
N ASP A 452 -9.06 -11.76 -9.35
CA ASP A 452 -7.75 -11.19 -9.05
C ASP A 452 -7.87 -9.81 -8.40
N ASN A 453 -8.79 -8.97 -8.89
CA ASN A 453 -9.10 -7.70 -8.24
C ASN A 453 -10.60 -7.38 -8.38
N ILE A 454 -11.14 -6.58 -7.47
CA ILE A 454 -12.55 -6.18 -7.46
C ILE A 454 -12.70 -4.75 -6.95
N CYS A 455 -13.58 -4.00 -7.62
CA CYS A 455 -14.06 -2.69 -7.18
C CYS A 455 -15.57 -2.74 -7.04
N ALA A 456 -16.09 -2.56 -5.84
CA ALA A 456 -17.51 -2.40 -5.61
C ALA A 456 -17.91 -0.94 -5.87
N TYR A 457 -19.06 -0.74 -6.47
CA TYR A 457 -19.62 0.57 -6.74
C TYR A 457 -21.09 0.65 -6.33
N ALA A 458 -21.43 1.74 -5.68
CA ALA A 458 -22.79 2.09 -5.34
C ALA A 458 -22.95 3.62 -5.38
N ASN A 459 -24.18 4.10 -5.46
CA ASN A 459 -24.49 5.52 -5.27
C ASN A 459 -25.87 5.66 -4.58
N SER A 460 -26.15 6.85 -4.06
CA SER A 460 -27.37 7.12 -3.26
C SER A 460 -28.67 7.09 -4.05
N ASP A 461 -28.60 7.08 -5.38
CA ASP A 461 -29.77 7.02 -6.26
C ASP A 461 -30.18 5.56 -6.59
N GLN A 462 -29.45 4.59 -6.07
CA GLN A 462 -29.62 3.17 -6.40
C GLN A 462 -29.81 2.32 -5.15
N ASN A 463 -30.52 1.19 -5.32
CA ASN A 463 -30.84 0.28 -4.23
C ASN A 463 -29.92 -0.93 -4.13
N TYR A 464 -28.89 -1.03 -4.97
CA TYR A 464 -28.00 -2.18 -5.00
C TYR A 464 -26.58 -1.81 -5.41
N VAL A 465 -25.67 -2.68 -5.03
CA VAL A 465 -24.24 -2.62 -5.37
C VAL A 465 -23.99 -3.33 -6.70
N ILE A 466 -23.09 -2.79 -7.50
CA ILE A 466 -22.52 -3.44 -8.68
C ILE A 466 -21.00 -3.63 -8.46
N SER A 467 -20.36 -4.45 -9.27
CA SER A 467 -18.90 -4.63 -9.16
C SER A 467 -18.21 -4.73 -10.51
N PHE A 468 -17.00 -4.22 -10.57
CA PHE A 468 -16.03 -4.43 -11.62
C PHE A 468 -15.02 -5.44 -11.13
N VAL A 469 -14.70 -6.43 -11.93
CA VAL A 469 -13.85 -7.55 -11.56
C VAL A 469 -12.76 -7.72 -12.58
N VAL A 470 -11.50 -7.77 -12.15
CA VAL A 470 -10.40 -8.34 -12.94
C VAL A 470 -10.39 -9.83 -12.61
N PRO A 471 -10.82 -10.69 -13.55
CA PRO A 471 -10.92 -12.12 -13.28
C PRO A 471 -9.54 -12.78 -13.33
N ASN A 472 -9.39 -13.88 -12.58
CA ASN A 472 -8.23 -14.75 -12.70
C ASN A 472 -8.27 -15.48 -14.04
N GLN A 473 -7.34 -15.15 -14.91
CA GLN A 473 -7.33 -15.63 -16.29
C GLN A 473 -7.36 -17.17 -16.38
N LYS A 474 -6.52 -17.86 -15.59
CA LYS A 474 -6.45 -19.32 -15.59
C LYS A 474 -7.78 -19.95 -15.19
N GLN A 475 -8.38 -19.46 -14.11
CA GLN A 475 -9.62 -20.01 -13.56
C GLN A 475 -10.82 -19.72 -14.46
N LEU A 476 -10.91 -18.48 -14.97
CA LEU A 476 -12.00 -18.10 -15.85
C LEU A 476 -11.94 -18.84 -17.19
N THR A 477 -10.74 -19.00 -17.79
CA THR A 477 -10.55 -19.79 -19.03
C THR A 477 -10.92 -21.26 -18.81
N ALA A 478 -10.52 -21.85 -17.66
CA ALA A 478 -10.92 -23.21 -17.33
C ALA A 478 -12.45 -23.37 -17.23
N MET A 479 -13.12 -22.41 -16.60
CA MET A 479 -14.58 -22.37 -16.50
C MET A 479 -15.24 -22.20 -17.89
N ALA A 480 -14.72 -21.31 -18.73
CA ALA A 480 -15.21 -21.10 -20.11
C ALA A 480 -15.15 -22.40 -20.93
N ASN A 481 -14.01 -23.11 -20.87
CA ASN A 481 -13.82 -24.40 -21.52
C ASN A 481 -14.83 -25.46 -21.04
N GLN A 482 -15.11 -25.53 -19.73
CA GLN A 482 -16.13 -26.43 -19.15
C GLN A 482 -17.55 -26.13 -19.66
N LYS A 483 -17.81 -24.85 -20.01
CA LYS A 483 -19.10 -24.39 -20.55
C LYS A 483 -19.15 -24.45 -22.08
N GLY A 484 -18.07 -24.92 -22.74
CA GLY A 484 -17.99 -24.94 -24.21
C GLY A 484 -17.84 -23.57 -24.86
N ILE A 485 -17.43 -22.55 -24.08
CA ILE A 485 -17.19 -21.19 -24.58
C ILE A 485 -15.73 -21.10 -25.00
N VAL A 486 -15.54 -20.86 -26.32
CA VAL A 486 -14.21 -20.73 -26.94
C VAL A 486 -14.11 -19.33 -27.53
N GLY A 487 -12.99 -18.65 -27.31
CA GLY A 487 -12.74 -17.30 -27.81
C GLY A 487 -11.46 -16.71 -27.29
N THR A 488 -11.17 -15.49 -27.69
CA THR A 488 -10.08 -14.68 -27.11
C THR A 488 -10.39 -14.34 -25.66
N TRP A 489 -9.37 -13.91 -24.92
CA TRP A 489 -9.55 -13.51 -23.53
C TRP A 489 -10.60 -12.40 -23.37
N GLU A 490 -10.59 -11.44 -24.26
CA GLU A 490 -11.55 -10.33 -24.28
C GLU A 490 -12.98 -10.81 -24.56
N GLU A 491 -13.17 -11.73 -25.52
CA GLU A 491 -14.47 -12.33 -25.81
C GLU A 491 -15.00 -13.14 -24.62
N ILE A 492 -14.14 -13.88 -23.93
CA ILE A 492 -14.52 -14.64 -22.73
C ILE A 492 -14.98 -13.67 -21.62
N CYS A 493 -14.26 -12.58 -21.36
CA CYS A 493 -14.65 -11.59 -20.35
C CYS A 493 -15.98 -10.89 -20.70
N ASN A 494 -16.22 -10.60 -21.97
CA ASN A 494 -17.44 -9.93 -22.42
C ASN A 494 -18.63 -10.89 -22.63
N HIS A 495 -18.44 -12.18 -22.36
CA HIS A 495 -19.50 -13.17 -22.61
C HIS A 495 -20.55 -13.15 -21.49
N PRO A 496 -21.85 -12.97 -21.78
CA PRO A 496 -22.89 -12.84 -20.77
C PRO A 496 -22.99 -14.03 -19.79
N ILE A 497 -22.76 -15.25 -20.29
CA ILE A 497 -22.75 -16.47 -19.45
C ILE A 497 -21.60 -16.39 -18.44
N MET A 498 -20.43 -15.87 -18.83
CA MET A 498 -19.28 -15.75 -17.92
C MET A 498 -19.53 -14.72 -16.85
N GLU A 499 -20.13 -13.57 -17.18
CA GLU A 499 -20.58 -12.58 -16.17
C GLU A 499 -21.55 -13.22 -15.16
N MET A 500 -22.54 -14.00 -15.65
CA MET A 500 -23.50 -14.69 -14.78
C MET A 500 -22.83 -15.73 -13.86
N GLU A 501 -21.90 -16.53 -14.37
CA GLU A 501 -21.23 -17.56 -13.57
C GLU A 501 -20.30 -16.94 -12.51
N VAL A 502 -19.56 -15.88 -12.87
CA VAL A 502 -18.75 -15.14 -11.90
C VAL A 502 -19.64 -14.50 -10.84
N LEU A 503 -20.77 -13.89 -11.22
CA LEU A 503 -21.73 -13.33 -10.27
C LEU A 503 -22.33 -14.39 -9.34
N LYS A 504 -22.60 -15.58 -9.86
CA LYS A 504 -23.07 -16.71 -9.06
C LYS A 504 -22.03 -17.12 -8.01
N GLU A 505 -20.77 -17.18 -8.40
CA GLU A 505 -19.69 -17.55 -7.48
C GLU A 505 -19.46 -16.45 -6.44
N ILE A 506 -19.51 -15.18 -6.83
CA ILE A 506 -19.49 -14.03 -5.90
C ILE A 506 -20.61 -14.17 -4.84
N LYS A 507 -21.83 -14.51 -5.26
CA LYS A 507 -22.97 -14.72 -4.35
C LYS A 507 -22.75 -15.90 -3.41
N ASN A 508 -22.12 -16.98 -3.86
CA ASN A 508 -21.78 -18.13 -3.03
C ASN A 508 -20.76 -17.76 -1.95
N VAL A 509 -19.69 -17.09 -2.35
CA VAL A 509 -18.66 -16.59 -1.42
C VAL A 509 -19.29 -15.62 -0.43
N ALA A 510 -20.07 -14.64 -0.89
CA ALA A 510 -20.75 -13.65 -0.05
C ALA A 510 -21.64 -14.30 1.04
N LYS A 511 -22.36 -15.36 0.70
CA LYS A 511 -23.17 -16.13 1.66
C LYS A 511 -22.30 -16.83 2.71
N THR A 512 -21.21 -17.46 2.28
CA THR A 512 -20.27 -18.17 3.16
C THR A 512 -19.66 -17.24 4.20
N ILE A 513 -19.33 -16.01 3.82
CA ILE A 513 -18.74 -14.98 4.70
C ILE A 513 -19.79 -14.08 5.37
N LYS A 514 -21.10 -14.39 5.19
CA LYS A 514 -22.25 -13.72 5.82
C LYS A 514 -22.34 -12.21 5.51
N LEU A 515 -22.07 -11.79 4.27
CA LEU A 515 -22.41 -10.44 3.83
C LEU A 515 -23.92 -10.22 3.89
N GLN A 516 -24.34 -9.00 4.23
CA GLN A 516 -25.75 -8.62 4.23
C GLN A 516 -26.28 -8.62 2.79
N ARG A 517 -27.58 -8.83 2.61
CA ARG A 517 -28.19 -8.92 1.27
C ARG A 517 -27.93 -7.70 0.40
N PHE A 518 -27.96 -6.50 0.99
CA PHE A 518 -27.72 -5.23 0.30
C PHE A 518 -26.25 -4.96 -0.01
N GLU A 519 -25.30 -5.66 0.65
CA GLU A 519 -23.86 -5.60 0.38
C GLU A 519 -23.43 -6.48 -0.80
N ILE A 520 -24.28 -7.44 -1.21
CA ILE A 520 -23.94 -8.41 -2.26
C ILE A 520 -24.14 -7.76 -3.64
N PRO A 521 -23.13 -7.72 -4.50
CA PRO A 521 -23.28 -7.20 -5.86
C PRO A 521 -24.39 -7.92 -6.64
N VAL A 522 -25.23 -7.15 -7.31
CA VAL A 522 -26.35 -7.66 -8.12
C VAL A 522 -25.92 -7.90 -9.56
N LYS A 523 -24.98 -7.09 -10.07
CA LYS A 523 -24.40 -7.19 -11.40
C LYS A 523 -22.88 -7.08 -11.32
N VAL A 524 -22.21 -7.69 -12.31
CA VAL A 524 -20.76 -7.67 -12.45
C VAL A 524 -20.39 -7.32 -13.88
N HIS A 525 -19.30 -6.61 -14.05
CA HIS A 525 -18.59 -6.43 -15.31
C HIS A 525 -17.19 -7.03 -15.17
N LEU A 526 -16.75 -7.82 -16.15
CA LEU A 526 -15.43 -8.46 -16.14
C LEU A 526 -14.46 -7.65 -17.00
N SER A 527 -13.41 -7.12 -16.38
CA SER A 527 -12.35 -6.39 -17.08
C SER A 527 -11.32 -7.34 -17.67
N PRO A 528 -11.08 -7.34 -18.96
CA PRO A 528 -10.01 -8.14 -19.57
C PRO A 528 -8.62 -7.60 -19.22
N GLU A 529 -8.50 -6.32 -18.89
CA GLU A 529 -7.25 -5.66 -18.56
C GLU A 529 -7.00 -5.68 -17.04
N PRO A 530 -5.76 -6.02 -16.61
CA PRO A 530 -5.40 -5.94 -15.21
C PRO A 530 -5.29 -4.48 -14.75
N TRP A 531 -5.69 -4.19 -13.50
CA TRP A 531 -5.48 -2.87 -12.90
C TRP A 531 -4.08 -2.79 -12.32
N THR A 532 -3.27 -1.94 -12.92
CA THR A 532 -1.88 -1.71 -12.51
C THR A 532 -1.64 -0.22 -12.27
N PRO A 533 -0.56 0.16 -11.59
CA PRO A 533 -0.19 1.57 -11.47
C PRO A 533 -0.03 2.28 -12.83
N GLU A 534 0.44 1.56 -13.84
CA GLU A 534 0.64 2.08 -15.20
C GLU A 534 -0.69 2.40 -15.90
N THR A 535 -1.77 1.61 -15.64
CA THR A 535 -3.11 1.92 -16.15
C THR A 535 -3.77 3.12 -15.44
N GLY A 536 -3.19 3.56 -14.33
CA GLY A 536 -3.71 4.67 -13.54
C GLY A 536 -4.93 4.32 -12.68
N LEU A 537 -5.41 3.07 -12.67
CA LEU A 537 -6.61 2.62 -11.94
C LEU A 537 -6.34 2.24 -10.49
N VAL A 538 -5.08 1.98 -10.15
CA VAL A 538 -4.60 1.75 -8.78
C VAL A 538 -3.40 2.63 -8.47
N THR A 539 -3.09 2.78 -7.19
CA THR A 539 -1.87 3.46 -6.74
C THR A 539 -0.67 2.50 -6.80
N ASP A 540 0.56 3.02 -6.59
CA ASP A 540 1.78 2.20 -6.47
C ASP A 540 1.74 1.18 -5.33
N ALA A 541 0.93 1.43 -4.32
CA ALA A 541 0.62 0.50 -3.24
C ALA A 541 -0.60 -0.39 -3.56
N PHE A 542 -1.01 -0.49 -4.84
CA PHE A 542 -2.15 -1.26 -5.34
C PHE A 542 -3.50 -0.93 -4.69
N LYS A 543 -3.67 0.30 -4.19
CA LYS A 543 -4.98 0.79 -3.71
C LYS A 543 -5.82 1.27 -4.87
N LEU A 544 -7.13 0.94 -4.84
CA LEU A 544 -8.08 1.37 -5.86
C LEU A 544 -8.19 2.91 -5.93
N LYS A 545 -8.08 3.46 -7.11
CA LYS A 545 -8.39 4.86 -7.40
C LYS A 545 -9.85 4.96 -7.83
N ARG A 546 -10.79 5.01 -6.85
CA ARG A 546 -12.23 4.92 -7.10
C ARG A 546 -12.76 5.93 -8.11
N LYS A 547 -12.24 7.16 -8.10
CA LYS A 547 -12.63 8.20 -9.05
C LYS A 547 -12.23 7.82 -10.48
N GLU A 548 -11.02 7.32 -10.66
CA GLU A 548 -10.49 6.92 -11.96
C GLU A 548 -11.23 5.67 -12.48
N LEU A 549 -11.47 4.69 -11.60
CA LEU A 549 -12.26 3.50 -11.92
C LEU A 549 -13.70 3.87 -12.31
N LYS A 550 -14.35 4.78 -11.57
CA LYS A 550 -15.67 5.29 -11.92
C LYS A 550 -15.68 5.94 -13.30
N ASN A 551 -14.70 6.77 -13.61
CA ASN A 551 -14.61 7.45 -14.90
C ASN A 551 -14.34 6.45 -16.03
N HIS A 552 -13.44 5.49 -15.79
CA HIS A 552 -13.08 4.46 -16.76
C HIS A 552 -14.28 3.56 -17.14
N TYR A 553 -15.08 3.16 -16.16
CA TYR A 553 -16.24 2.29 -16.35
C TYR A 553 -17.58 3.05 -16.37
N LEU A 554 -17.60 4.34 -16.71
CA LEU A 554 -18.82 5.16 -16.66
C LEU A 554 -19.94 4.57 -17.51
N HIS A 555 -19.63 4.14 -18.72
CA HIS A 555 -20.60 3.51 -19.64
C HIS A 555 -21.15 2.18 -19.07
N ASP A 556 -20.28 1.36 -18.45
CA ASP A 556 -20.70 0.10 -17.83
C ASP A 556 -21.56 0.33 -16.58
N ILE A 557 -21.27 1.39 -15.80
CA ILE A 557 -22.10 1.82 -14.68
C ILE A 557 -23.52 2.14 -15.17
N GLU A 558 -23.64 2.92 -16.24
CA GLU A 558 -24.93 3.31 -16.80
C GLU A 558 -25.68 2.07 -17.33
N ARG A 559 -25.01 1.20 -18.06
CA ARG A 559 -25.55 -0.07 -18.54
C ARG A 559 -26.05 -0.96 -17.39
N MET A 560 -25.25 -1.12 -16.35
CA MET A 560 -25.58 -1.98 -15.21
C MET A 560 -26.73 -1.43 -14.36
N TYR A 561 -26.91 -0.12 -14.27
CA TYR A 561 -28.06 0.51 -13.60
C TYR A 561 -29.26 0.75 -14.53
N GLY A 562 -29.16 0.42 -15.83
CA GLY A 562 -30.27 0.55 -16.78
C GLY A 562 -30.58 2.00 -17.18
N ARG A 563 -29.63 2.92 -17.04
CA ARG A 563 -29.68 4.26 -17.61
C ARG A 563 -29.24 4.14 -19.08
N LYS A 564 -30.10 4.54 -20.01
CA LYS A 564 -29.79 4.62 -21.46
C LYS A 564 -28.93 5.82 -21.76
#